data_910eee0ab773c8e2ab50d803f507704e
#
_entry.id   910eee0ab773c8e2ab50d803f507704e
#
_cell.length_a   1.000
_cell.length_b   1.000
_cell.length_c   1.000
_cell.angle_alpha   90.00
_cell.angle_beta   90.00
_cell.angle_gamma   90.00
#
_symmetry.space_group_name_H-M   'P 1'
#
loop_
_entity.id
_entity.type
_entity.pdbx_description
1 polymer ?
#
loop_
_entity_poly.entity_id
_entity_poly.type
_entity_poly.pdbx_seq_one_letter_code
_entity_poly.pdbx_strand_id
1 'polypeptide(L)' 'MEERFDYVKAVEELEAIASKVEDPQTGIGDMEKYMKRSEELIAACRAYLRGVRDGLVQERCE' A
#
# COMPACT_ATOMS: atom_id res chain seq x y z
N MET A 1 3.68 -20.81 -0.35
CA MET A 1 3.28 -20.22 -0.66
C MET A 1 3.83 -19.20 -1.22
N GLU A 2 3.49 -18.45 -1.58
CA GLU A 2 3.90 -17.57 -2.15
C GLU A 2 4.35 -16.51 -1.48
N GLU A 3 5.35 -15.99 -1.65
CA GLU A 3 5.76 -14.92 -1.09
C GLU A 3 5.48 -13.75 -1.91
N ARG A 4 4.66 -13.83 -2.88
CA ARG A 4 4.29 -12.78 -3.68
C ARG A 4 3.57 -11.75 -2.95
N PHE A 5 3.83 -10.47 -3.12
CA PHE A 5 3.12 -9.37 -2.55
C PHE A 5 1.69 -9.34 -3.09
N ASP A 6 0.73 -9.23 -2.20
CA ASP A 6 -0.66 -9.23 -2.60
C ASP A 6 -1.13 -7.78 -2.70
N TYR A 7 -1.13 -7.26 -3.90
CA TYR A 7 -1.48 -5.86 -4.13
C TYR A 7 -2.93 -5.59 -3.76
N VAL A 8 -3.83 -6.49 -4.08
CA VAL A 8 -5.24 -6.30 -3.80
C VAL A 8 -5.48 -6.21 -2.30
N LYS A 9 -4.86 -7.09 -1.54
CA LYS A 9 -5.02 -7.05 -0.11
C LYS A 9 -4.40 -5.80 0.48
N ALA A 10 -3.29 -5.35 -0.07
CA ALA A 10 -2.67 -4.13 0.41
C ALA A 10 -3.56 -2.94 0.18
N VAL A 11 -4.23 -2.88 -0.96
CA VAL A 11 -5.15 -1.79 -1.24
C VAL A 11 -6.35 -1.85 -0.31
N GLU A 12 -6.84 -3.04 -0.05
CA GLU A 12 -7.96 -3.20 0.87
C GLU A 12 -7.58 -2.73 2.27
N GLU A 13 -6.38 -3.04 2.69
CA GLU A 13 -5.93 -2.61 3.99
C GLU A 13 -5.77 -1.10 4.03
N LEU A 14 -5.29 -0.50 2.96
CA LEU A 14 -5.17 0.94 2.89
C LEU A 14 -6.54 1.61 2.98
N GLU A 15 -7.53 1.03 2.35
CA GLU A 15 -8.87 1.57 2.43
C GLU A 15 -9.43 1.47 3.84
N ALA A 16 -9.15 0.38 4.51
CA ALA A 16 -9.60 0.22 5.88
C ALA A 16 -8.91 1.24 6.79
N ILE A 17 -7.63 1.48 6.56
CA ILE A 17 -6.90 2.44 7.34
C ILE A 17 -7.44 3.85 7.09
N ALA A 18 -7.73 4.18 5.85
CA ALA A 18 -8.27 5.48 5.53
C ALA A 18 -9.58 5.73 6.25
N SER A 19 -10.41 4.70 6.31
CA SER A 19 -11.66 4.79 7.02
C SER A 19 -11.45 5.05 8.50
N LYS A 20 -10.47 4.38 9.09
CA LYS A 20 -10.19 4.56 10.50
C LYS A 20 -9.63 5.95 10.79
N VAL A 21 -8.81 6.46 9.91
CA VAL A 21 -8.22 7.77 10.10
C VAL A 21 -9.28 8.85 10.00
N GLU A 22 -10.31 8.61 9.20
CA GLU A 22 -11.36 9.58 9.07
C GLU A 22 -12.36 9.52 10.21
N ASP A 23 -12.29 8.49 11.03
CA ASP A 23 -13.22 8.32 12.12
C ASP A 23 -12.90 9.32 13.22
N PRO A 24 -13.83 10.16 13.60
CA PRO A 24 -13.55 11.18 14.64
C PRO A 24 -13.25 10.57 15.99
N GLN A 25 -13.54 9.29 16.19
CA GLN A 25 -13.26 8.69 17.46
C GLN A 25 -11.87 8.09 17.52
N THR A 26 -11.14 8.10 16.44
CA THR A 26 -9.81 7.56 16.42
C THR A 26 -8.88 8.48 17.18
N GLY A 27 -8.14 7.95 18.14
CA GLY A 27 -7.23 8.75 18.92
C GLY A 27 -5.96 9.08 18.16
N ILE A 28 -5.22 10.05 18.67
CA ILE A 28 -4.00 10.47 18.03
C ILE A 28 -2.97 9.36 17.98
N GLY A 29 -2.86 8.60 19.05
CA GLY A 29 -1.92 7.48 19.06
C GLY A 29 -2.24 6.45 18.01
N ASP A 30 -3.54 6.17 17.85
CA ASP A 30 -3.96 5.21 16.84
C ASP A 30 -3.72 5.77 15.45
N MET A 31 -3.92 7.07 15.27
CA MET A 31 -3.67 7.68 14.00
C MET A 31 -2.24 7.53 13.60
N GLU A 32 -1.32 7.70 14.52
CA GLU A 32 0.08 7.54 14.20
C GLU A 32 0.40 6.13 13.74
N LYS A 33 -0.21 5.15 14.38
CA LYS A 33 0.00 3.77 13.99
C LYS A 33 -0.53 3.54 12.60
N TYR A 34 -1.70 4.04 12.31
CA TYR A 34 -2.30 3.86 11.00
C TYR A 34 -1.47 4.56 9.92
N MET A 35 -0.95 5.73 10.24
CA MET A 35 -0.15 6.45 9.26
C MET A 35 1.14 5.71 8.96
N LYS A 36 1.78 5.16 9.99
CA LYS A 36 2.97 4.39 9.76
C LYS A 36 2.67 3.19 8.92
N ARG A 37 1.61 2.49 9.24
CA ARG A 37 1.25 1.31 8.46
C ARG A 37 0.91 1.67 7.04
N SER A 38 0.21 2.77 6.85
CA SER A 38 -0.16 3.18 5.52
C SER A 38 1.06 3.55 4.70
N GLU A 39 2.06 4.18 5.32
CA GLU A 39 3.29 4.49 4.62
C GLU A 39 3.99 3.21 4.17
N GLU A 40 3.99 2.20 5.00
CA GLU A 40 4.60 0.94 4.63
C GLU A 40 3.88 0.31 3.46
N LEU A 41 2.56 0.34 3.51
CA LEU A 41 1.77 -0.24 2.43
C LEU A 41 1.94 0.54 1.13
N ILE A 42 1.99 1.84 1.22
CA ILE A 42 2.18 2.67 0.05
C ILE A 42 3.54 2.40 -0.58
N ALA A 43 4.57 2.29 0.26
CA ALA A 43 5.90 2.00 -0.25
C ALA A 43 5.93 0.65 -0.94
N ALA A 44 5.27 -0.35 -0.35
CA ALA A 44 5.24 -1.67 -0.95
C ALA A 44 4.48 -1.65 -2.27
N CYS A 45 3.37 -0.93 -2.32
CA CYS A 45 2.60 -0.83 -3.54
C CYS A 45 3.39 -0.13 -4.64
N ARG A 46 4.12 0.91 -4.28
CA ARG A 46 4.93 1.62 -5.26
C ARG A 46 6.02 0.72 -5.81
N ALA A 47 6.65 -0.05 -4.94
CA ALA A 47 7.69 -0.95 -5.38
C ALA A 47 7.11 -2.01 -6.32
N TYR A 48 5.93 -2.51 -5.98
CA TYR A 48 5.29 -3.51 -6.81
C TYR A 48 4.96 -2.94 -8.19
N LEU A 49 4.37 -1.75 -8.21
CA LEU A 49 4.00 -1.14 -9.48
C LEU A 49 5.21 -0.78 -10.30
N ARG A 50 6.28 -0.35 -9.63
CA ARG A 50 7.49 -0.03 -10.36
C ARG A 50 8.06 -1.27 -11.03
N GLY A 51 8.02 -2.40 -10.37
CA GLY A 51 8.49 -3.64 -10.97
C GLY A 51 7.67 -4.01 -12.19
N VAL A 52 6.35 -3.88 -12.09
CA VAL A 52 5.49 -4.19 -13.20
C VAL A 52 5.77 -3.24 -14.36
N ARG A 53 5.91 -1.95 -14.05
CA ARG A 53 6.16 -0.97 -15.05
C ARG A 53 7.49 -1.19 -15.73
N ASP A 54 8.52 -1.51 -14.96
CA ASP A 54 9.83 -1.78 -15.54
C ASP A 54 9.78 -2.96 -16.48
N GLY A 55 9.03 -3.97 -16.12
CA GLY A 55 8.89 -5.13 -16.98
C GLY A 55 8.22 -4.75 -18.30
N LEU A 56 7.18 -3.93 -18.23
CA LEU A 56 6.52 -3.52 -19.45
C LEU A 56 7.42 -2.65 -20.30
N VAL A 57 8.14 -1.76 -19.65
CA VAL A 57 9.02 -0.89 -20.40
C VAL A 57 10.09 -1.69 -21.10
N GLN A 58 10.61 -2.68 -20.43
CA GLN A 58 11.60 -3.50 -21.02
C GLN A 58 11.07 -4.22 -22.22
N GLU A 59 9.84 -4.64 -22.14
CA GLU A 59 9.28 -5.30 -23.25
C GLU A 59 9.11 -4.39 -24.38
N ARG A 60 8.80 -3.14 -24.17
CA ARG A 60 8.58 -2.25 -25.21
C ARG A 60 9.88 -1.89 -25.81
N CYS A 61 10.87 -1.93 -25.04
CA CYS A 61 12.08 -1.76 -25.57
C CYS A 61 12.26 -0.60 -26.39
N GLU A 62 11.99 0.36 -26.03
CA GLU A 62 12.07 1.43 -26.77
C GLU A 62 13.10 1.91 -26.85
#